data_4dabb72faa80304b1ed15c072045272d
#
_entry.id   4dabb72faa80304b1ed15c072045272d
#
_cell.length_a   1.000
_cell.length_b   1.000
_cell.length_c   1.000
_cell.angle_alpha   90.00
_cell.angle_beta   90.00
_cell.angle_gamma   90.00
#
_symmetry.space_group_name_H-M   'P 1'
#
loop_
_entity.id
_entity.type
_entity.pdbx_description
1 polymer ?
#
loop_
_entity_poly.entity_id
_entity_poly.type
_entity_poly.pdbx_seq_one_letter_code
_entity_poly.pdbx_strand_id
1 'polypeptide(L)'
;MSNFNHSTPINFKEDITFADNSVVSKRVLEKSTGNISLFAFDKGQKLSEHSAPFDAMVQCVEGKVEIVIDKKPYVLTEGQTIIMPANIPHAVNAIERFKMLLTMIKGQ
;
A
#
# COMPACT_ATOMS: atom_id res chain seq x y z
N MET A 1 -2.09 3.72 -16.37
CA MET A 1 -0.75 4.08 -16.87
C MET A 1 0.26 4.03 -15.72
N SER A 2 1.46 3.51 -15.97
CA SER A 2 2.49 3.43 -14.95
C SER A 2 3.25 4.74 -14.82
N ASN A 3 3.62 5.09 -13.57
CA ASN A 3 4.48 6.24 -13.29
C ASN A 3 5.97 5.90 -13.42
N PHE A 4 6.29 4.61 -13.64
CA PHE A 4 7.66 4.11 -13.69
C PHE A 4 7.94 3.47 -15.03
N ASN A 5 9.15 3.67 -15.52
CA ASN A 5 9.59 3.07 -16.78
C ASN A 5 10.05 1.64 -16.57
N HIS A 6 9.78 0.78 -17.56
CA HIS A 6 10.32 -0.57 -17.56
C HIS A 6 11.84 -0.54 -17.66
N SER A 7 12.48 -1.58 -17.16
CA SER A 7 13.93 -1.79 -17.27
C SER A 7 14.76 -0.66 -16.67
N THR A 8 14.18 0.00 -15.67
CA THR A 8 14.81 1.09 -14.93
C THR A 8 14.81 0.75 -13.47
N PRO A 9 15.94 0.79 -12.77
CA PRO A 9 15.95 0.51 -11.32
C PRO A 9 15.06 1.48 -10.56
N ILE A 10 14.32 0.95 -9.59
CA ILE A 10 13.40 1.72 -8.74
C ILE A 10 13.81 1.54 -7.30
N ASN A 11 13.87 2.63 -6.55
CA ASN A 11 14.04 2.58 -5.11
C ASN A 11 12.73 3.06 -4.48
N PHE A 12 11.91 2.14 -3.99
CA PHE A 12 10.59 2.49 -3.45
C PHE A 12 10.66 3.44 -2.27
N LYS A 13 11.76 3.43 -1.54
CA LYS A 13 11.90 4.31 -0.39
C LYS A 13 12.17 5.76 -0.82
N GLU A 14 12.82 5.95 -1.96
CA GLU A 14 13.24 7.27 -2.44
C GLU A 14 12.39 7.82 -3.59
N ASP A 15 11.74 6.95 -4.33
CA ASP A 15 11.06 7.35 -5.56
C ASP A 15 9.63 7.84 -5.35
N ILE A 16 9.25 8.09 -4.11
CA ILE A 16 8.01 8.75 -3.75
C ILE A 16 8.28 9.63 -2.53
N THR A 17 7.66 10.81 -2.49
CA THR A 17 7.84 11.76 -1.39
C THR A 17 6.53 12.01 -0.67
N PHE A 18 6.62 12.29 0.63
CA PHE A 18 5.46 12.67 1.43
C PHE A 18 4.96 14.05 1.03
N ALA A 19 3.66 14.25 1.15
CA ALA A 19 3.05 15.56 1.04
C ALA A 19 2.25 15.82 2.32
N ASP A 20 2.30 17.04 2.83
CA ASP A 20 1.65 17.39 4.09
C ASP A 20 0.16 17.11 4.05
N ASN A 21 -0.34 16.43 5.08
CA ASN A 21 -1.76 16.08 5.26
C ASN A 21 -2.35 15.32 4.08
N SER A 22 -1.54 14.51 3.41
CA SER A 22 -1.95 13.86 2.16
C SER A 22 -1.50 12.41 2.09
N VAL A 23 -2.14 11.69 1.17
CA VAL A 23 -1.71 10.38 0.71
C VAL A 23 -1.29 10.56 -0.75
N VAL A 24 -0.04 10.25 -1.05
CA VAL A 24 0.48 10.31 -2.42
C VAL A 24 0.55 8.89 -2.97
N SER A 25 0.14 8.69 -4.20
CA SER A 25 0.22 7.36 -4.82
C SER A 25 0.83 7.43 -6.21
N LYS A 26 1.55 6.37 -6.57
CA LYS A 26 2.11 6.19 -7.89
C LYS A 26 1.85 4.76 -8.35
N ARG A 27 1.37 4.58 -9.57
CA ARG A 27 1.15 3.25 -10.13
C ARG A 27 2.49 2.71 -10.63
N VAL A 28 2.88 1.54 -10.14
CA VAL A 28 4.13 0.87 -10.57
C VAL A 28 3.87 0.01 -11.80
N LEU A 29 2.88 -0.88 -11.70
CA LEU A 29 2.47 -1.74 -12.81
C LEU A 29 0.95 -1.85 -12.81
N GLU A 30 0.37 -1.98 -14.01
CA GLU A 30 -1.07 -2.21 -14.12
C GLU A 30 -1.36 -3.16 -15.27
N LYS A 31 -2.06 -4.24 -14.95
CA LYS A 31 -2.53 -5.25 -15.90
C LYS A 31 -3.97 -5.58 -15.56
N SER A 32 -4.68 -6.24 -16.48
CA SER A 32 -6.06 -6.66 -16.21
C SER A 32 -6.14 -7.65 -15.06
N THR A 33 -5.06 -8.37 -14.78
CA THR A 33 -5.00 -9.41 -13.75
C THR A 33 -4.44 -8.93 -12.44
N GLY A 34 -4.04 -7.66 -12.34
CA GLY A 34 -3.54 -7.12 -11.09
C GLY A 34 -2.80 -5.82 -11.26
N ASN A 35 -2.44 -5.22 -10.14
CA ASN A 35 -1.66 -3.99 -10.18
C ASN A 35 -0.76 -3.88 -8.95
N ILE A 36 0.24 -3.02 -9.07
CA ILE A 36 1.16 -2.69 -8.00
C ILE A 36 1.22 -1.17 -7.90
N SER A 37 0.98 -0.65 -6.70
CA SER A 37 0.99 0.80 -6.45
C SER A 37 1.89 1.10 -5.24
N LEU A 38 2.56 2.23 -5.32
CA LEU A 38 3.41 2.73 -4.24
C LEU A 38 2.71 3.93 -3.60
N PHE A 39 2.68 3.97 -2.28
CA PHE A 39 1.99 5.02 -1.53
C PHE A 39 2.92 5.66 -0.51
N ALA A 40 2.74 6.95 -0.28
CA ALA A 40 3.36 7.68 0.82
C ALA A 40 2.26 8.38 1.60
N PHE A 41 2.15 8.05 2.90
CA PHE A 41 1.13 8.60 3.79
C PHE A 41 1.79 9.55 4.78
N ASP A 42 1.26 10.75 4.91
CA ASP A 42 1.64 11.61 6.03
C ASP A 42 1.08 11.01 7.33
N LYS A 43 1.70 11.36 8.45
CA LYS A 43 1.27 10.87 9.76
C LYS A 43 -0.21 11.19 9.98
N GLY A 44 -0.97 10.19 10.44
CA GLY A 44 -2.39 10.34 10.75
C GLY A 44 -3.32 10.19 9.55
N GLN A 45 -2.79 10.11 8.35
CA GLN A 45 -3.61 9.86 7.17
C GLN A 45 -4.05 8.40 7.14
N LYS A 46 -5.17 8.14 6.49
CA LYS A 46 -5.76 6.79 6.50
C LYS A 46 -6.56 6.52 5.24
N LEU A 47 -6.78 5.22 4.99
CA LEU A 47 -7.76 4.74 4.02
C LEU A 47 -8.88 4.08 4.81
N SER A 48 -10.11 4.50 4.54
CA SER A 48 -11.31 4.01 5.24
C SER A 48 -11.51 2.52 5.01
N GLU A 49 -12.24 1.89 5.94
CA GLU A 49 -12.59 0.48 5.82
C GLU A 49 -13.32 0.20 4.52
N HIS A 50 -12.84 -0.79 3.79
CA HIS A 50 -13.44 -1.25 2.53
C HIS A 50 -13.00 -2.69 2.28
N SER A 51 -13.58 -3.33 1.28
CA SER A 51 -13.17 -4.67 0.87
C SER A 51 -13.05 -4.71 -0.65
N ALA A 52 -12.33 -5.72 -1.14
CA ALA A 52 -12.15 -5.96 -2.56
C ALA A 52 -12.28 -7.45 -2.84
N PRO A 53 -12.75 -7.85 -4.03
CA PRO A 53 -12.96 -9.27 -4.34
C PRO A 53 -11.67 -10.00 -4.75
N PHE A 54 -10.51 -9.54 -4.35
CA PHE A 54 -9.23 -10.17 -4.64
C PHE A 54 -8.25 -9.96 -3.49
N ASP A 55 -7.25 -10.84 -3.42
CA ASP A 55 -6.21 -10.75 -2.41
C ASP A 55 -5.29 -9.56 -2.68
N ALA A 56 -4.85 -8.93 -1.62
CA ALA A 56 -3.91 -7.82 -1.70
C ALA A 56 -2.79 -8.01 -0.67
N MET A 57 -1.59 -7.56 -1.02
CA MET A 57 -0.44 -7.66 -0.13
C MET A 57 0.12 -6.27 0.11
N VAL A 58 0.28 -5.91 1.39
CA VAL A 58 0.88 -4.65 1.81
C VAL A 58 2.27 -4.90 2.33
N GLN A 59 3.26 -4.21 1.75
CA GLN A 59 4.63 -4.23 2.23
C GLN A 59 4.97 -2.85 2.78
N CYS A 60 5.36 -2.80 4.06
CA CYS A 60 5.80 -1.54 4.66
C CYS A 60 7.24 -1.27 4.23
N VAL A 61 7.41 -0.26 3.39
CA VAL A 61 8.72 0.12 2.83
C VAL A 61 9.49 1.02 3.79
N GLU A 62 8.76 1.86 4.53
CA GLU A 62 9.34 2.82 5.46
C GLU A 62 8.28 3.23 6.47
N GLY A 63 8.67 3.45 7.73
CA GLY A 63 7.80 4.01 8.74
C GLY A 63 6.98 2.97 9.49
N LYS A 64 5.77 3.35 9.91
CA LYS A 64 4.95 2.52 10.80
C LYS A 64 3.48 2.72 10.49
N VAL A 65 2.77 1.62 10.32
CA VAL A 65 1.37 1.60 9.90
C VAL A 65 0.56 0.58 10.68
N GLU A 66 -0.71 0.90 10.92
CA GLU A 66 -1.68 -0.05 11.43
C GLU A 66 -2.58 -0.49 10.28
N ILE A 67 -2.59 -1.79 10.01
CA ILE A 67 -3.49 -2.39 9.04
C ILE A 67 -4.58 -3.10 9.83
N VAL A 68 -5.84 -2.74 9.60
CA VAL A 68 -6.98 -3.39 10.29
C VAL A 68 -7.62 -4.35 9.30
N ILE A 69 -7.68 -5.63 9.66
CA ILE A 69 -8.28 -6.68 8.83
C ILE A 69 -9.35 -7.37 9.65
N ASP A 70 -10.59 -7.35 9.18
CA ASP A 70 -11.74 -7.94 9.86
C ASP A 70 -11.82 -7.46 11.32
N LYS A 71 -11.70 -6.11 11.50
CA LYS A 71 -11.75 -5.43 12.80
C LYS A 71 -10.56 -5.69 13.70
N LYS A 72 -9.54 -6.43 13.22
CA LYS A 72 -8.38 -6.77 14.03
C LYS A 72 -7.16 -5.96 13.58
N PRO A 73 -6.49 -5.24 14.49
CA PRO A 73 -5.35 -4.41 14.10
C PRO A 73 -4.04 -5.20 14.04
N TYR A 74 -3.20 -4.85 13.08
CA TYR A 74 -1.86 -5.39 12.91
C TYR A 74 -0.93 -4.22 12.64
N VAL A 75 0.16 -4.10 13.40
CA VAL A 75 1.13 -3.02 13.21
C VAL A 75 2.30 -3.56 12.40
N LEU A 76 2.63 -2.84 11.32
CA LEU A 76 3.80 -3.16 10.51
C LEU A 76 4.84 -2.06 10.64
N THR A 77 6.09 -2.46 10.68
CA THR A 77 7.24 -1.56 10.59
C THR A 77 8.02 -1.89 9.33
N GLU A 78 9.04 -1.10 9.03
CA GLU A 78 9.82 -1.25 7.80
C GLU A 78 10.26 -2.70 7.57
N GLY A 79 10.00 -3.20 6.38
CA GLY A 79 10.35 -4.56 5.97
C GLY A 79 9.28 -5.60 6.22
N GLN A 80 8.21 -5.27 6.95
CA GLN A 80 7.15 -6.24 7.23
C GLN A 80 6.04 -6.18 6.19
N THR A 81 5.40 -7.32 5.97
CA THR A 81 4.38 -7.52 4.94
C THR A 81 3.19 -8.25 5.53
N ILE A 82 1.98 -7.91 5.05
CA ILE A 82 0.77 -8.63 5.44
C ILE A 82 -0.10 -8.84 4.20
N ILE A 83 -0.83 -9.97 4.18
CA ILE A 83 -1.79 -10.25 3.12
C ILE A 83 -3.19 -9.94 3.62
N MET A 84 -3.92 -9.13 2.86
CA MET A 84 -5.32 -8.80 3.14
C MET A 84 -6.19 -9.70 2.26
N PRO A 85 -6.95 -10.63 2.88
CA PRO A 85 -7.72 -11.59 2.11
C PRO A 85 -8.85 -10.95 1.30
N ALA A 86 -9.19 -11.59 0.17
CA ALA A 86 -10.32 -11.17 -0.66
C ALA A 86 -11.61 -11.14 0.15
N ASN A 87 -12.45 -10.14 -0.10
CA ASN A 87 -13.80 -9.98 0.46
C ASN A 87 -13.85 -9.74 1.98
N ILE A 88 -12.72 -9.49 2.61
CA ILE A 88 -12.65 -9.19 4.04
C ILE A 88 -12.38 -7.69 4.22
N PRO A 89 -13.16 -7.00 5.05
CA PRO A 89 -12.96 -5.55 5.26
C PRO A 89 -11.58 -5.24 5.84
N HIS A 90 -10.97 -4.19 5.32
CA HIS A 90 -9.67 -3.75 5.80
C HIS A 90 -9.55 -2.22 5.75
N ALA A 91 -8.67 -1.69 6.58
CA ALA A 91 -8.38 -0.25 6.65
C ALA A 91 -6.90 -0.03 6.90
N VAL A 92 -6.43 1.17 6.58
CA VAL A 92 -5.01 1.54 6.72
C VAL A 92 -4.93 2.83 7.50
N ASN A 93 -4.12 2.85 8.58
CA ASN A 93 -3.91 4.04 9.41
C ASN A 93 -2.41 4.31 9.59
N ALA A 94 -1.96 5.48 9.17
CA ALA A 94 -0.55 5.87 9.30
C ALA A 94 -0.26 6.28 10.73
N ILE A 95 0.43 5.44 11.50
CA ILE A 95 0.86 5.76 12.87
C ILE A 95 1.94 6.83 12.82
N GLU A 96 2.88 6.68 11.88
CA GLU A 96 3.90 7.66 11.54
C GLU A 96 3.86 7.85 10.04
N ARG A 97 4.63 8.79 9.50
CA ARG A 97 4.81 8.85 8.05
C ARG A 97 5.27 7.48 7.58
N PHE A 98 4.63 6.93 6.55
CA PHE A 98 5.04 5.63 6.06
C PHE A 98 4.84 5.52 4.55
N LYS A 99 5.61 4.60 3.97
CA LYS A 99 5.47 4.24 2.56
C LYS A 99 5.13 2.76 2.47
N MET A 100 4.24 2.42 1.55
CA MET A 100 3.88 1.02 1.33
C MET A 100 3.83 0.69 -0.15
N LEU A 101 4.10 -0.57 -0.44
CA LEU A 101 3.86 -1.14 -1.75
C LEU A 101 2.63 -2.02 -1.63
N LEU A 102 1.62 -1.75 -2.45
CA LEU A 102 0.37 -2.50 -2.47
C LEU A 102 0.29 -3.30 -3.76
N THR A 103 0.22 -4.62 -3.62
CA THR A 103 0.09 -5.54 -4.75
C THR A 103 -1.29 -6.17 -4.70
N MET A 104 -2.06 -6.07 -5.78
CA MET A 104 -3.37 -6.70 -5.90
C MET A 104 -3.35 -7.70 -7.04
N ILE A 105 -3.80 -8.92 -6.76
CA ILE A 105 -3.89 -9.98 -7.76
C ILE A 105 -5.37 -10.22 -8.03
N LYS A 106 -5.80 -9.85 -9.22
CA LYS A 106 -7.23 -9.89 -9.57
C LYS A 106 -7.67 -11.22 -10.17
N GLY A 107 -6.75 -12.14 -10.36
CA GLY A 107 -7.04 -13.41 -10.97
C GLY A 107 -6.88 -13.36 -12.48
N GLN A 108 -7.60 -14.25 -13.16
CA GLN A 108 -7.41 -14.42 -14.60
C GLN A 108 -7.94 -13.29 -15.43
#